data_8aea029a4525ea7b07a118fc797db188
#
_entry.id   8aea029a4525ea7b07a118fc797db188
#
_cell.length_a   1.000
_cell.length_b   1.000
_cell.length_c   1.000
_cell.angle_alpha   90.00
_cell.angle_beta   90.00
_cell.angle_gamma   90.00
#
_symmetry.space_group_name_H-M   'P 1'
#
loop_
_entity.id
_entity.type
_entity.pdbx_description
1 polymer ?
#
loop_
_entity_poly.entity_id
_entity_poly.type
_entity_poly.pdbx_seq_one_letter_code
_entity_poly.pdbx_strand_id
1 'polypeptide(L)'
;MTYNFTSRAKKAIEIANNAAIELGHRYIGTEHILYGLAKEGSGVASKVIEKQGITPEDILNITVELVGQETTIEETLGFTPRTKRVIENAFIEARKLGYNYIGTEHILIGLLREGDSIATRILLELNINIPKFYGEIIKVINEGENLSSNNENNSNAKKTGSY
;
A
#
# COMPACT_ATOMS: atom_id res chain seq x y z
N MET A 1 -13.23 -13.72 -6.63
CA MET A 1 -11.92 -13.78 -7.30
C MET A 1 -10.80 -13.78 -6.28
N THR A 2 -9.87 -14.67 -6.43
CA THR A 2 -8.72 -14.77 -5.53
C THR A 2 -7.55 -13.99 -6.12
N TYR A 3 -6.98 -13.08 -5.36
CA TYR A 3 -5.82 -12.30 -5.79
C TYR A 3 -4.53 -12.98 -5.33
N ASN A 4 -3.49 -12.88 -6.15
CA ASN A 4 -2.16 -13.35 -5.79
C ASN A 4 -1.30 -12.16 -5.37
N PHE A 5 -0.88 -12.16 -4.13
CA PHE A 5 -0.03 -11.11 -3.59
C PHE A 5 1.40 -11.59 -3.43
N THR A 6 2.37 -10.67 -3.57
CA THR A 6 3.75 -10.97 -3.19
C THR A 6 3.81 -11.19 -1.68
N SER A 7 4.90 -11.80 -1.20
CA SER A 7 5.10 -12.01 0.24
C SER A 7 5.09 -10.68 1.01
N ARG A 8 5.69 -9.65 0.44
CA ARG A 8 5.72 -8.33 1.08
C ARG A 8 4.33 -7.69 1.13
N ALA A 9 3.55 -7.85 0.06
CA ALA A 9 2.17 -7.35 0.04
C ALA A 9 1.31 -8.08 1.07
N LYS A 10 1.46 -9.40 1.19
CA LYS A 10 0.75 -10.18 2.21
C LYS A 10 1.11 -9.68 3.61
N LYS A 11 2.40 -9.43 3.84
CA LYS A 11 2.85 -8.91 5.14
C LYS A 11 2.27 -7.54 5.44
N ALA A 12 2.24 -6.65 4.45
CA ALA A 12 1.66 -5.32 4.62
C ALA A 12 0.18 -5.40 4.99
N ILE A 13 -0.58 -6.29 4.34
CA ILE A 13 -2.00 -6.50 4.64
C ILE A 13 -2.16 -7.08 6.05
N GLU A 14 -1.31 -8.02 6.44
CA GLU A 14 -1.33 -8.59 7.80
C GLU A 14 -1.07 -7.52 8.85
N ILE A 15 -0.08 -6.65 8.62
CA ILE A 15 0.21 -5.53 9.52
C ILE A 15 -1.00 -4.60 9.62
N ALA A 16 -1.64 -4.32 8.48
CA ALA A 16 -2.85 -3.48 8.43
C ALA A 16 -3.97 -4.09 9.27
N ASN A 17 -4.19 -5.39 9.13
CA ASN A 17 -5.20 -6.09 9.90
C ASN A 17 -4.91 -6.01 11.41
N ASN A 18 -3.66 -6.25 11.80
CA ASN A 18 -3.26 -6.19 13.19
C ASN A 18 -3.41 -4.78 13.77
N ALA A 19 -3.10 -3.75 12.98
CA ALA A 19 -3.29 -2.37 13.41
C ALA A 19 -4.78 -2.06 13.66
N ALA A 20 -5.66 -2.49 12.75
CA ALA A 20 -7.09 -2.32 12.92
C ALA A 20 -7.58 -3.01 14.22
N ILE A 21 -7.11 -4.22 14.46
CA ILE A 21 -7.45 -4.99 15.68
C ILE A 21 -7.03 -4.21 16.93
N GLU A 22 -5.78 -3.74 16.97
CA GLU A 22 -5.24 -3.02 18.13
C GLU A 22 -5.98 -1.71 18.37
N LEU A 23 -6.40 -1.02 17.31
CA LEU A 23 -7.13 0.23 17.39
C LEU A 23 -8.62 0.03 17.67
N GLY A 24 -9.08 -1.22 17.71
CA GLY A 24 -10.49 -1.52 17.95
C GLY A 24 -11.37 -1.22 16.75
N HIS A 25 -10.81 -1.18 15.56
CA HIS A 25 -11.55 -0.93 14.32
C HIS A 25 -12.01 -2.24 13.70
N ARG A 26 -13.29 -2.35 13.41
CA ARG A 26 -13.88 -3.61 12.93
C ARG A 26 -13.51 -3.96 11.50
N TYR A 27 -13.10 -2.98 10.70
CA TYR A 27 -12.76 -3.18 9.29
C TYR A 27 -11.39 -2.60 8.98
N ILE A 28 -10.73 -3.23 8.02
CA ILE A 28 -9.44 -2.74 7.53
C ILE A 28 -9.74 -1.62 6.52
N GLY A 29 -9.48 -0.39 6.91
CA GLY A 29 -9.67 0.78 6.06
C GLY A 29 -8.41 1.14 5.28
N THR A 30 -8.53 2.16 4.44
CA THR A 30 -7.39 2.65 3.65
C THR A 30 -6.25 3.14 4.52
N GLU A 31 -6.57 3.73 5.69
CA GLU A 31 -5.58 4.18 6.66
C GLU A 31 -4.72 3.03 7.20
N HIS A 32 -5.33 1.88 7.45
CA HIS A 32 -4.60 0.71 7.94
C HIS A 32 -3.71 0.14 6.83
N ILE A 33 -4.20 0.15 5.58
CA ILE A 33 -3.39 -0.29 4.43
C ILE A 33 -2.16 0.62 4.27
N LEU A 34 -2.35 1.94 4.34
CA LEU A 34 -1.23 2.87 4.24
C LEU A 34 -0.20 2.61 5.34
N TYR A 35 -0.66 2.42 6.57
CA TYR A 35 0.20 2.07 7.69
C TYR A 35 0.96 0.77 7.43
N GLY A 36 0.25 -0.26 6.97
CA GLY A 36 0.87 -1.56 6.67
C GLY A 36 1.95 -1.47 5.60
N LEU A 37 1.69 -0.70 4.55
CA LEU A 37 2.68 -0.48 3.48
C LEU A 37 3.93 0.21 4.02
N ALA A 38 3.76 1.21 4.88
CA ALA A 38 4.89 1.92 5.48
C ALA A 38 5.66 1.04 6.46
N LYS A 39 4.96 0.31 7.29
CA LYS A 39 5.55 -0.49 8.39
C LYS A 39 6.24 -1.75 7.91
N GLU A 40 5.83 -2.31 6.77
CA GLU A 40 6.41 -3.53 6.24
C GLU A 40 7.93 -3.40 6.04
N GLY A 41 8.40 -2.26 5.60
CA GLY A 41 9.80 -1.86 5.69
C GLY A 41 10.70 -2.24 4.51
N SER A 42 10.35 -3.23 3.70
CA SER A 42 11.26 -3.73 2.67
C SER A 42 10.75 -3.60 1.23
N GLY A 43 9.46 -3.40 1.03
CA GLY A 43 8.88 -3.28 -0.30
C GLY A 43 9.09 -1.91 -0.92
N VAL A 44 8.75 -1.79 -2.20
CA VAL A 44 8.85 -0.52 -2.92
C VAL A 44 7.98 0.54 -2.26
N ALA A 45 6.76 0.20 -1.86
CA ALA A 45 5.87 1.16 -1.22
C ALA A 45 6.49 1.73 0.06
N SER A 46 7.05 0.86 0.90
CA SER A 46 7.69 1.28 2.15
C SER A 46 8.82 2.28 1.88
N LYS A 47 9.63 2.00 0.87
CA LYS A 47 10.78 2.84 0.53
C LYS A 47 10.37 4.20 -0.02
N VAL A 48 9.37 4.25 -0.89
CA VAL A 48 8.94 5.53 -1.46
C VAL A 48 8.21 6.38 -0.41
N ILE A 49 7.49 5.75 0.52
CA ILE A 49 6.86 6.45 1.64
C ILE A 49 7.96 7.04 2.55
N GLU A 50 8.97 6.25 2.89
CA GLU A 50 10.08 6.69 3.72
C GLU A 50 10.83 7.87 3.08
N LYS A 51 11.01 7.84 1.78
CA LYS A 51 11.64 8.95 1.04
C LYS A 51 10.91 10.27 1.17
N GLN A 52 9.61 10.22 1.43
CA GLN A 52 8.81 11.43 1.66
C GLN A 52 8.99 11.96 3.09
N GLY A 53 9.79 11.29 3.91
CA GLY A 53 9.97 11.68 5.30
C GLY A 53 8.82 11.22 6.20
N ILE A 54 8.00 10.30 5.74
CA ILE A 54 6.85 9.78 6.49
C ILE A 54 7.27 8.54 7.26
N THR A 55 7.00 8.52 8.56
CA THR A 55 7.20 7.32 9.38
C THR A 55 5.87 6.60 9.58
N PRO A 56 5.92 5.29 9.90
CA PRO A 56 4.67 4.58 10.27
C PRO A 56 3.95 5.24 11.45
N GLU A 57 4.70 5.77 12.41
CA GLU A 57 4.13 6.45 13.57
C GLU A 57 3.35 7.70 13.19
N ASP A 58 3.82 8.45 12.19
CA ASP A 58 3.11 9.61 11.67
C ASP A 58 1.73 9.20 11.17
N ILE A 59 1.68 8.11 10.41
CA ILE A 59 0.42 7.60 9.86
C ILE A 59 -0.52 7.15 10.98
N LEU A 60 0.02 6.42 11.95
CA LEU A 60 -0.77 5.91 13.07
C LEU A 60 -1.36 7.06 13.90
N ASN A 61 -0.54 8.06 14.22
CA ASN A 61 -0.98 9.20 15.01
C ASN A 61 -2.11 9.96 14.33
N ILE A 62 -1.99 10.21 13.03
CA ILE A 62 -3.03 10.92 12.29
C ILE A 62 -4.28 10.06 12.14
N THR A 63 -4.11 8.75 11.97
CA THR A 63 -5.23 7.81 11.96
C THR A 63 -6.07 7.97 13.21
N VAL A 64 -5.43 7.96 14.39
CA VAL A 64 -6.14 8.13 15.66
C VAL A 64 -6.82 9.49 15.74
N GLU A 65 -6.18 10.54 15.27
CA GLU A 65 -6.78 11.87 15.24
C GLU A 65 -8.04 11.93 14.36
N LEU A 66 -8.00 11.25 13.21
CA LEU A 66 -9.09 11.33 12.23
C LEU A 66 -10.25 10.38 12.54
N VAL A 67 -9.96 9.17 12.99
CA VAL A 67 -10.99 8.13 13.15
C VAL A 67 -11.10 7.56 14.55
N GLY A 68 -10.24 8.02 15.45
CA GLY A 68 -10.31 7.62 16.86
C GLY A 68 -9.72 6.26 17.13
N GLN A 69 -9.88 5.84 18.38
CA GLN A 69 -9.36 4.58 18.88
C GLN A 69 -10.33 4.02 19.89
N GLU A 70 -10.60 2.73 19.78
CA GLU A 70 -11.48 2.00 20.69
C GLU A 70 -10.70 0.86 21.37
N THR A 71 -11.39 0.11 22.22
CA THR A 71 -10.79 -1.05 22.86
C THR A 71 -10.40 -2.09 21.81
N THR A 72 -9.22 -2.68 21.98
CA THR A 72 -8.72 -3.75 21.10
C THR A 72 -9.77 -4.87 20.95
N ILE A 73 -9.91 -5.35 19.72
CA ILE A 73 -10.85 -6.43 19.37
C ILE A 73 -10.06 -7.69 19.02
N GLU A 74 -10.74 -8.81 18.84
CA GLU A 74 -10.10 -10.09 18.53
C GLU A 74 -9.77 -10.25 17.05
N GLU A 75 -10.67 -9.80 16.18
CA GLU A 75 -10.47 -9.91 14.74
C GLU A 75 -11.28 -8.85 14.00
N THR A 76 -10.88 -8.55 12.76
CA THR A 76 -11.66 -7.66 11.91
C THR A 76 -12.67 -8.47 11.10
N LEU A 77 -13.60 -7.74 10.47
CA LEU A 77 -14.58 -8.32 9.55
C LEU A 77 -14.14 -8.24 8.09
N GLY A 78 -12.86 -7.89 7.86
CA GLY A 78 -12.29 -7.77 6.52
C GLY A 78 -12.15 -6.33 6.08
N PHE A 79 -12.07 -6.12 4.78
CA PHE A 79 -11.84 -4.80 4.20
C PHE A 79 -13.12 -3.97 4.13
N THR A 80 -12.97 -2.65 4.30
CA THR A 80 -14.05 -1.72 3.96
C THR A 80 -14.34 -1.81 2.45
N PRO A 81 -15.53 -1.37 2.00
CA PRO A 81 -15.81 -1.33 0.55
C PRO A 81 -14.77 -0.50 -0.22
N ARG A 82 -14.31 0.61 0.36
CA ARG A 82 -13.29 1.45 -0.28
C ARG A 82 -11.95 0.70 -0.38
N THR A 83 -11.56 -0.01 0.66
CA THR A 83 -10.33 -0.81 0.64
C THR A 83 -10.42 -1.93 -0.40
N LYS A 84 -11.60 -2.54 -0.57
CA LYS A 84 -11.80 -3.54 -1.63
C LYS A 84 -11.52 -2.93 -2.99
N ARG A 85 -11.96 -1.69 -3.23
CA ARG A 85 -11.67 -0.99 -4.49
C ARG A 85 -10.18 -0.70 -4.66
N VAL A 86 -9.49 -0.38 -3.58
CA VAL A 86 -8.03 -0.21 -3.61
C VAL A 86 -7.36 -1.48 -4.11
N ILE A 87 -7.74 -2.63 -3.56
CA ILE A 87 -7.17 -3.92 -3.97
C ILE A 87 -7.52 -4.24 -5.44
N GLU A 88 -8.75 -3.95 -5.85
CA GLU A 88 -9.16 -4.13 -7.24
C GLU A 88 -8.35 -3.25 -8.18
N ASN A 89 -8.16 -1.97 -7.82
CA ASN A 89 -7.32 -1.05 -8.59
C ASN A 89 -5.88 -1.56 -8.67
N ALA A 90 -5.36 -2.09 -7.56
CA ALA A 90 -4.02 -2.66 -7.51
C ALA A 90 -3.88 -3.84 -8.46
N PHE A 91 -4.88 -4.72 -8.48
CA PHE A 91 -4.91 -5.86 -9.40
C PHE A 91 -4.88 -5.40 -10.85
N ILE A 92 -5.74 -4.45 -11.19
CA ILE A 92 -5.81 -3.90 -12.55
C ILE A 92 -4.45 -3.32 -12.95
N GLU A 93 -3.83 -2.54 -12.07
CA GLU A 93 -2.54 -1.91 -12.32
C GLU A 93 -1.43 -2.95 -12.54
N ALA A 94 -1.39 -3.97 -11.69
CA ALA A 94 -0.40 -5.04 -11.81
C ALA A 94 -0.55 -5.76 -13.17
N ARG A 95 -1.78 -6.05 -13.56
CA ARG A 95 -2.06 -6.72 -14.85
C ARG A 95 -1.64 -5.87 -16.03
N LYS A 96 -1.92 -4.55 -15.98
CA LYS A 96 -1.50 -3.62 -17.04
C LYS A 96 0.01 -3.62 -17.23
N LEU A 97 0.75 -3.77 -16.15
CA LEU A 97 2.21 -3.76 -16.16
C LEU A 97 2.80 -5.14 -16.45
N GLY A 98 1.95 -6.16 -16.65
CA GLY A 98 2.40 -7.49 -17.00
C GLY A 98 2.82 -8.36 -15.82
N TYR A 99 2.46 -7.97 -14.60
CA TYR A 99 2.79 -8.75 -13.40
C TYR A 99 1.73 -9.80 -13.11
N ASN A 100 2.16 -10.95 -12.61
CA ASN A 100 1.28 -12.03 -12.19
C ASN A 100 0.85 -11.91 -10.73
N TYR A 101 1.53 -11.05 -9.98
CA TYR A 101 1.29 -10.85 -8.55
C TYR A 101 1.13 -9.38 -8.26
N ILE A 102 0.35 -9.08 -7.22
CA ILE A 102 0.16 -7.74 -6.72
C ILE A 102 1.24 -7.46 -5.68
N GLY A 103 2.10 -6.49 -5.95
CA GLY A 103 3.14 -6.05 -5.02
C GLY A 103 2.68 -4.86 -4.19
N THR A 104 3.53 -4.45 -3.24
CA THR A 104 3.22 -3.29 -2.39
C THR A 104 3.06 -2.02 -3.21
N GLU A 105 3.87 -1.86 -4.27
CA GLU A 105 3.78 -0.70 -5.17
C GLU A 105 2.43 -0.61 -5.88
N HIS A 106 1.87 -1.75 -6.26
CA HIS A 106 0.55 -1.78 -6.91
C HIS A 106 -0.56 -1.40 -5.93
N ILE A 107 -0.45 -1.85 -4.69
CA ILE A 107 -1.42 -1.49 -3.65
C ILE A 107 -1.35 0.02 -3.38
N LEU A 108 -0.15 0.58 -3.31
CA LEU A 108 0.01 2.02 -3.10
C LEU A 108 -0.59 2.82 -4.25
N ILE A 109 -0.32 2.42 -5.50
CA ILE A 109 -0.94 3.06 -6.66
C ILE A 109 -2.47 2.95 -6.58
N GLY A 110 -2.98 1.76 -6.27
CA GLY A 110 -4.42 1.55 -6.13
C GLY A 110 -5.05 2.45 -5.08
N LEU A 111 -4.33 2.64 -3.98
CA LEU A 111 -4.76 3.51 -2.90
C LEU A 111 -4.87 4.97 -3.34
N LEU A 112 -3.86 5.46 -4.07
CA LEU A 112 -3.87 6.84 -4.57
C LEU A 112 -4.92 7.04 -5.66
N ARG A 113 -5.18 6.02 -6.46
CA ARG A 113 -6.17 6.09 -7.54
C ARG A 113 -7.60 6.04 -7.02
N GLU A 114 -7.83 5.50 -5.82
CA GLU A 114 -9.17 5.49 -5.24
C GLU A 114 -9.69 6.91 -4.94
N GLY A 115 -8.80 7.87 -4.84
CA GLY A 115 -9.16 9.27 -4.63
C GLY A 115 -9.36 9.60 -3.17
N ASP A 116 -10.43 10.33 -2.85
CA ASP A 116 -10.65 10.79 -1.49
C ASP A 116 -10.91 9.64 -0.53
N SER A 117 -10.03 9.48 0.44
CA SER A 117 -10.07 8.41 1.44
C SER A 117 -9.37 8.89 2.70
N ILE A 118 -9.48 8.12 3.78
CA ILE A 118 -8.74 8.45 5.01
C ILE A 118 -7.23 8.45 4.73
N ALA A 119 -6.74 7.48 3.94
CA ALA A 119 -5.32 7.42 3.59
C ALA A 119 -4.85 8.68 2.87
N THR A 120 -5.59 9.17 1.89
CA THR A 120 -5.20 10.39 1.17
C THR A 120 -5.29 11.61 2.06
N ARG A 121 -6.25 11.65 2.99
CA ARG A 121 -6.32 12.73 3.97
C ARG A 121 -5.12 12.74 4.88
N ILE A 122 -4.63 11.56 5.29
CA ILE A 122 -3.40 11.46 6.09
C ILE A 122 -2.22 12.03 5.30
N LEU A 123 -2.09 11.67 4.04
CA LEU A 123 -1.01 12.18 3.20
C LEU A 123 -1.07 13.70 3.07
N LEU A 124 -2.27 14.25 2.90
CA LEU A 124 -2.46 15.70 2.82
C LEU A 124 -2.09 16.38 4.14
N GLU A 125 -2.44 15.78 5.27
CA GLU A 125 -2.05 16.30 6.59
C GLU A 125 -0.54 16.32 6.77
N LEU A 126 0.16 15.41 6.09
CA LEU A 126 1.61 15.34 6.10
C LEU A 126 2.25 16.20 5.01
N ASN A 127 1.47 17.08 4.39
CA ASN A 127 1.92 18.02 3.36
C ASN A 127 2.45 17.34 2.09
N ILE A 128 1.91 16.18 1.76
CA ILE A 128 2.31 15.46 0.55
C ILE A 128 1.50 15.99 -0.64
N ASN A 129 2.21 16.32 -1.71
CA ASN A 129 1.61 16.61 -3.00
C ASN A 129 1.31 15.28 -3.68
N ILE A 130 0.05 14.85 -3.65
CA ILE A 130 -0.34 13.51 -4.11
C ILE A 130 -0.02 13.27 -5.58
N PRO A 131 -0.33 14.17 -6.52
CA PRO A 131 0.06 13.96 -7.92
C PRO A 131 1.56 13.80 -8.11
N LYS A 132 2.35 14.58 -7.40
CA LYS A 132 3.81 14.48 -7.47
C LYS A 132 4.29 13.15 -6.91
N PHE A 133 3.74 12.73 -5.77
CA PHE A 133 4.06 11.45 -5.14
C PHE A 133 3.71 10.29 -6.07
N TYR A 134 2.53 10.33 -6.67
CA TYR A 134 2.11 9.35 -7.66
C TYR A 134 3.12 9.24 -8.80
N GLY A 135 3.57 10.37 -9.35
CA GLY A 135 4.58 10.40 -10.40
C GLY A 135 5.89 9.77 -9.98
N GLU A 136 6.31 9.99 -8.74
CA GLU A 136 7.54 9.41 -8.21
C GLU A 136 7.44 7.89 -8.10
N ILE A 137 6.27 7.38 -7.69
CA ILE A 137 6.04 5.93 -7.61
C ILE A 137 6.12 5.30 -8.99
N ILE A 138 5.45 5.89 -9.96
CA ILE A 138 5.48 5.41 -11.35
C ILE A 138 6.91 5.40 -11.89
N LYS A 139 7.66 6.45 -11.61
CA LYS A 139 9.07 6.53 -12.03
C LYS A 139 9.91 5.38 -11.45
N VAL A 140 9.75 5.10 -10.18
CA VAL A 140 10.48 4.01 -9.53
C VAL A 140 10.13 2.67 -10.16
N ILE A 141 8.87 2.42 -10.44
CA ILE A 141 8.43 1.18 -11.08
C ILE A 141 9.02 1.08 -12.48
N ASN A 142 8.98 2.14 -13.27
CA ASN A 142 9.52 2.16 -14.63
C ASN A 142 11.04 1.97 -14.63
N GLU A 143 11.76 2.57 -13.71
CA GLU A 143 13.20 2.40 -13.59
C GLU A 143 13.55 0.95 -13.26
N GLY A 144 12.81 0.33 -12.34
CA GLY A 144 12.97 -1.07 -12.02
C GLY A 144 12.70 -1.96 -13.23
N GLU A 145 11.70 -1.64 -14.03
CA GLU A 145 11.37 -2.32 -15.26
C GLU A 145 12.48 -2.19 -16.31
N ASN A 146 13.01 -0.99 -16.47
CA ASN A 146 14.11 -0.74 -17.41
C ASN A 146 15.36 -1.52 -17.01
N LEU A 147 15.70 -1.54 -15.74
CA LEU A 147 16.83 -2.32 -15.24
C LEU A 147 16.63 -3.80 -15.50
N SER A 148 15.41 -4.31 -15.31
CA SER A 148 15.08 -5.69 -15.59
C SER A 148 15.13 -6.02 -17.07
N SER A 149 14.74 -5.09 -17.93
CA SER A 149 14.81 -5.25 -19.39
C SER A 149 16.26 -5.32 -19.89
N ASN A 150 17.15 -4.57 -19.25
CA ASN A 150 18.57 -4.58 -19.61
C ASN A 150 19.30 -5.82 -19.10
N ASN A 151 18.68 -6.58 -18.21
CA ASN A 151 19.25 -7.80 -17.65
C ASN A 151 18.41 -8.98 -18.09
N GLU A 152 18.75 -9.57 -19.21
CA GLU A 152 18.01 -10.65 -19.84
C GLU A 152 17.75 -11.85 -18.93
N ASN A 153 18.65 -12.10 -18.00
CA ASN A 153 18.56 -13.27 -17.14
C ASN A 153 17.58 -13.10 -15.97
N ASN A 154 17.03 -11.91 -15.79
CA ASN A 154 16.17 -11.59 -14.65
C ASN A 154 14.73 -11.25 -15.02
N SER A 155 14.31 -11.52 -16.26
CA SER A 155 12.96 -11.20 -16.70
C SER A 155 11.88 -11.89 -15.85
N ASN A 156 12.14 -13.11 -15.39
CA ASN A 156 11.22 -13.85 -14.55
C ASN A 156 11.10 -13.27 -13.13
N ALA A 157 12.22 -12.84 -12.57
CA ALA A 157 12.22 -12.24 -11.24
C ALA A 157 11.39 -10.95 -11.20
N LYS A 158 11.49 -10.16 -12.24
CA LYS A 158 10.70 -8.94 -12.39
C LYS A 158 9.21 -9.25 -12.34
N LYS A 159 8.77 -10.32 -13.00
CA LYS A 159 7.35 -10.67 -13.10
C LYS A 159 6.76 -11.20 -11.80
N THR A 160 7.58 -11.57 -10.86
CA THR A 160 7.07 -11.97 -9.54
C THR A 160 6.67 -10.79 -8.67
N GLY A 161 7.00 -9.59 -9.09
CA GLY A 161 6.62 -8.39 -8.34
C GLY A 161 7.21 -8.32 -6.96
N SER A 162 8.41 -8.78 -6.77
CA SER A 162 9.03 -8.88 -5.45
C SER A 162 9.76 -7.63 -5.01
N TYR A 163 9.46 -6.53 -5.56
CA TYR A 163 10.09 -5.30 -5.11
C TYR A 163 9.85 -5.03 -3.65
#